data_310c864c59e72de3119deb542dc8932b
#
_entry.id   310c864c59e72de3119deb542dc8932b
#
_cell.length_a   1.000
_cell.length_b   1.000
_cell.length_c   1.000
_cell.angle_alpha   90.00
_cell.angle_beta   90.00
_cell.angle_gamma   90.00
#
_symmetry.space_group_name_H-M   'P 1'
#
loop_
_entity.id
_entity.type
_entity.pdbx_description
1 polymer ?
#
loop_
_entity_poly.entity_id
_entity_poly.type
_entity_poly.pdbx_seq_one_letter_code
_entity_poly.pdbx_strand_id
1 'polypeptide(L)'
;HYIKNRMTRTSRTAMGLKADAKIILTGTPLQNHLGEMWNLFQFINPGLLGPWQQFVDKYIKSPWDDLIQRELKDRTTPFILRRTKDEVLDDLPDKISYEQMVELTPEELQIYEKIRSDVELKFKKHKTAAERKLAKKLNVNFFQELTKLRLLANSVSLVYPEWQAESSKIAALRDVVSS
;
A
#
# COMPACT_ATOMS: atom_id res chain seq x y z
N HIS A 1 1.43 -0.41 13.45
CA HIS A 1 1.63 0.24 12.14
C HIS A 1 1.74 1.76 12.22
N TYR A 2 1.19 2.43 13.24
CA TYR A 2 1.25 3.89 13.40
C TYR A 2 2.66 4.46 13.58
N ILE A 3 3.62 3.67 14.05
CA ILE A 3 5.00 4.12 14.27
C ILE A 3 5.96 3.75 13.13
N LYS A 4 5.51 3.23 12.02
CA LYS A 4 6.37 2.86 10.87
C LYS A 4 7.10 4.06 10.26
N ASN A 5 6.43 5.20 10.18
CA ASN A 5 7.02 6.41 9.63
C ASN A 5 7.71 7.23 10.73
N ARG A 6 9.05 7.30 10.65
CA ARG A 6 9.90 8.03 11.60
C ARG A 6 9.63 9.53 11.69
N MET A 7 9.03 10.12 10.64
CA MET A 7 8.77 11.56 10.59
C MET A 7 7.51 11.97 11.34
N THR A 8 6.65 11.02 11.71
CA THR A 8 5.41 11.32 12.42
C THR A 8 5.66 11.68 13.88
N ARG A 9 4.77 12.54 14.42
CA ARG A 9 4.78 12.89 15.83
C ARG A 9 4.58 11.66 16.71
N THR A 10 3.66 10.79 16.33
CA THR A 10 3.37 9.53 17.04
C THR A 10 4.61 8.65 17.17
N SER A 11 5.38 8.47 16.07
CA SER A 11 6.61 7.69 16.11
C SER A 11 7.64 8.30 17.07
N ARG A 12 7.86 9.63 17.00
CA ARG A 12 8.81 10.32 17.88
C ARG A 12 8.42 10.21 19.35
N THR A 13 7.13 10.35 19.66
CA THR A 13 6.64 10.19 21.03
C THR A 13 6.85 8.75 21.52
N ALA A 14 6.54 7.76 20.70
CA ALA A 14 6.75 6.35 21.04
C ALA A 14 8.22 6.03 21.34
N MET A 15 9.17 6.59 20.58
CA MET A 15 10.61 6.39 20.83
C MET A 15 11.05 6.86 22.22
N GLY A 16 10.36 7.86 22.78
CA GLY A 16 10.64 8.39 24.15
C GLY A 16 10.12 7.50 25.29
N LEU A 17 9.35 6.45 25.00
CA LEU A 17 8.84 5.56 26.04
C LEU A 17 9.98 4.74 26.66
N LYS A 18 10.05 4.79 28.00
CA LYS A 18 10.98 3.98 28.80
C LYS A 18 10.25 2.71 29.22
N ALA A 19 10.85 1.55 28.92
CA ALA A 19 10.34 0.24 29.33
C ALA A 19 11.50 -0.77 29.32
N ASP A 20 11.42 -1.77 30.19
CA ASP A 20 12.41 -2.85 30.29
C ASP A 20 12.33 -3.76 29.06
N ALA A 21 11.14 -3.96 28.49
CA ALA A 21 10.93 -4.69 27.27
C ALA A 21 9.93 -3.96 26.36
N LYS A 22 10.15 -4.06 25.04
CA LYS A 22 9.26 -3.48 24.04
C LYS A 22 8.92 -4.53 23.00
N ILE A 23 7.64 -4.65 22.67
CA ILE A 23 7.11 -5.59 21.69
C ILE A 23 6.28 -4.81 20.67
N ILE A 24 6.36 -5.22 19.41
CA ILE A 24 5.54 -4.70 18.32
C ILE A 24 4.69 -5.82 17.75
N LEU A 25 3.39 -5.58 17.62
CA LEU A 25 2.46 -6.45 16.92
C LEU A 25 2.06 -5.81 15.59
N THR A 26 2.29 -6.49 14.48
CA THR A 26 1.92 -6.03 13.15
C THR A 26 1.71 -7.19 12.20
N GLY A 27 0.65 -7.15 11.40
CA GLY A 27 0.44 -8.11 10.32
C GLY A 27 1.34 -7.86 9.09
N THR A 28 1.98 -6.70 9.01
CA THR A 28 2.81 -6.29 7.88
C THR A 28 4.05 -5.57 8.36
N PRO A 29 5.10 -6.27 8.83
CA PRO A 29 6.31 -5.64 9.36
C PRO A 29 7.05 -4.80 8.30
N LEU A 30 7.01 -5.24 7.05
CA LEU A 30 7.55 -4.53 5.88
C LEU A 30 6.42 -4.34 4.86
N GLN A 31 6.03 -3.11 4.59
CA GLN A 31 4.92 -2.81 3.68
C GLN A 31 5.36 -2.03 2.44
N ASN A 32 6.05 -0.91 2.62
CA ASN A 32 6.40 -0.02 1.53
C ASN A 32 7.92 0.05 1.28
N HIS A 33 8.72 0.14 2.33
CA HIS A 33 10.18 0.25 2.20
C HIS A 33 10.91 -0.16 3.49
N LEU A 34 12.20 -0.51 3.36
CA LEU A 34 13.07 -0.95 4.47
C LEU A 34 13.18 0.08 5.62
N GLY A 35 12.97 1.37 5.34
CA GLY A 35 12.97 2.39 6.38
C GLY A 35 11.87 2.25 7.43
N GLU A 36 10.75 1.61 7.08
CA GLU A 36 9.70 1.27 8.05
C GLU A 36 10.22 0.25 9.06
N MET A 37 10.90 -0.79 8.56
CA MET A 37 11.52 -1.81 9.41
C MET A 37 12.59 -1.21 10.33
N TRP A 38 13.47 -0.34 9.79
CA TRP A 38 14.45 0.37 10.60
C TRP A 38 13.80 1.10 11.77
N ASN A 39 12.71 1.80 11.53
CA ASN A 39 12.02 2.56 12.56
C ASN A 39 11.37 1.66 13.63
N LEU A 40 10.81 0.51 13.24
CA LEU A 40 10.28 -0.48 14.17
C LEU A 40 11.41 -1.04 15.06
N PHE A 41 12.55 -1.39 14.45
CA PHE A 41 13.71 -1.88 15.21
C PHE A 41 14.33 -0.81 16.11
N GLN A 42 14.33 0.45 15.69
CA GLN A 42 14.77 1.54 16.54
C GLN A 42 13.90 1.69 17.81
N PHE A 43 12.63 1.29 17.74
CA PHE A 43 11.74 1.27 18.90
C PHE A 43 12.03 0.08 19.84
N ILE A 44 12.13 -1.15 19.29
CA ILE A 44 12.31 -2.38 20.11
C ILE A 44 13.76 -2.58 20.57
N ASN A 45 14.73 -2.42 19.67
CA ASN A 45 16.16 -2.62 19.91
C ASN A 45 16.96 -1.42 19.36
N PRO A 46 17.00 -0.29 20.07
CA PRO A 46 17.72 0.90 19.62
C PRO A 46 19.18 0.58 19.30
N GLY A 47 19.63 0.97 18.12
CA GLY A 47 21.01 0.79 17.69
C GLY A 47 21.32 -0.51 16.94
N LEU A 48 20.45 -1.54 16.97
CA LEU A 48 20.67 -2.82 16.30
C LEU A 48 21.00 -2.67 14.81
N LEU A 49 20.28 -1.79 14.11
CA LEU A 49 20.44 -1.53 12.67
C LEU A 49 21.33 -0.30 12.38
N GLY A 50 21.98 0.26 13.40
CA GLY A 50 22.85 1.42 13.29
C GLY A 50 22.12 2.75 13.03
N PRO A 51 22.87 3.83 12.84
CA PRO A 51 22.33 5.14 12.52
C PRO A 51 21.58 5.15 11.18
N TRP A 52 20.55 5.97 11.09
CA TRP A 52 19.69 6.06 9.88
C TRP A 52 20.47 6.25 8.58
N GLN A 53 21.46 7.15 8.57
CA GLN A 53 22.22 7.43 7.35
C GLN A 53 23.01 6.21 6.87
N GLN A 54 23.65 5.50 7.79
CA GLN A 54 24.38 4.27 7.47
C GLN A 54 23.44 3.17 6.97
N PHE A 55 22.26 3.07 7.57
CA PHE A 55 21.24 2.12 7.12
C PHE A 55 20.75 2.42 5.70
N VAL A 56 20.51 3.70 5.39
CA VAL A 56 20.13 4.13 4.04
C VAL A 56 21.22 3.79 3.03
N ASP A 57 22.46 4.17 3.33
CA ASP A 57 23.60 3.97 2.42
C ASP A 57 23.87 2.49 2.16
N LYS A 58 23.74 1.66 3.19
CA LYS A 58 24.02 0.22 3.09
C LYS A 58 22.86 -0.58 2.51
N TYR A 59 21.65 -0.42 3.03
CA TYR A 59 20.52 -1.33 2.73
C TYR A 59 19.48 -0.75 1.76
N ILE A 60 19.30 0.57 1.74
CA ILE A 60 18.28 1.18 0.88
C ILE A 60 18.86 1.51 -0.50
N LYS A 61 20.09 1.99 -0.58
CA LYS A 61 20.73 2.35 -1.85
C LYS A 61 21.24 1.13 -2.64
N SER A 62 21.39 -0.01 -2.00
CA SER A 62 21.88 -1.25 -2.63
C SER A 62 20.86 -2.39 -2.48
N PRO A 63 19.62 -2.23 -2.96
CA PRO A 63 18.53 -3.19 -2.72
C PRO A 63 18.73 -4.53 -3.43
N TRP A 64 19.61 -4.61 -4.42
CA TRP A 64 19.84 -5.79 -5.26
C TRP A 64 21.09 -6.58 -4.86
N ASP A 65 21.77 -6.21 -3.78
CA ASP A 65 22.93 -6.93 -3.27
C ASP A 65 22.49 -8.04 -2.32
N ASP A 66 22.56 -9.27 -2.77
CA ASP A 66 22.12 -10.45 -2.02
C ASP A 66 22.87 -10.64 -0.70
N LEU A 67 24.16 -10.28 -0.63
CA LEU A 67 24.93 -10.38 0.60
C LEU A 67 24.46 -9.39 1.66
N ILE A 68 24.16 -8.18 1.23
CA ILE A 68 23.63 -7.13 2.10
C ILE A 68 22.22 -7.50 2.59
N GLN A 69 21.37 -8.07 1.71
CA GLN A 69 20.04 -8.53 2.09
C GLN A 69 20.09 -9.70 3.09
N ARG A 70 20.99 -10.65 2.88
CA ARG A 70 21.21 -11.77 3.82
C ARG A 70 21.68 -11.25 5.18
N GLU A 71 22.67 -10.36 5.21
CA GLU A 71 23.14 -9.76 6.45
C GLU A 71 22.00 -9.08 7.23
N LEU A 72 21.16 -8.29 6.55
CA LEU A 72 20.02 -7.65 7.19
C LEU A 72 19.02 -8.67 7.75
N LYS A 73 18.74 -9.72 6.98
CA LYS A 73 17.87 -10.82 7.40
C LYS A 73 18.44 -11.50 8.65
N ASP A 74 19.71 -11.87 8.65
CA ASP A 74 20.35 -12.58 9.76
C ASP A 74 20.36 -11.74 11.04
N ARG A 75 20.55 -10.42 10.92
CA ARG A 75 20.48 -9.48 12.05
C ARG A 75 19.07 -9.34 12.63
N THR A 76 18.05 -9.44 11.81
CA THR A 76 16.67 -9.16 12.22
C THR A 76 15.88 -10.41 12.59
N THR A 77 16.18 -11.55 11.98
CA THR A 77 15.47 -12.83 12.20
C THR A 77 15.31 -13.21 13.68
N PRO A 78 16.34 -13.07 14.57
CA PRO A 78 16.20 -13.45 15.98
C PRO A 78 15.13 -12.64 16.74
N PHE A 79 14.73 -11.50 16.22
CA PHE A 79 13.78 -10.57 16.86
C PHE A 79 12.40 -10.56 16.19
N ILE A 80 12.20 -11.39 15.16
CA ILE A 80 10.94 -11.47 14.42
C ILE A 80 10.31 -12.85 14.60
N LEU A 81 9.13 -12.89 15.16
CA LEU A 81 8.29 -14.08 15.13
C LEU A 81 7.15 -13.85 14.12
N ARG A 82 7.20 -14.56 12.99
CA ARG A 82 6.15 -14.55 11.98
C ARG A 82 5.49 -15.93 11.92
N ARG A 83 4.16 -15.95 12.00
CA ARG A 83 3.35 -17.12 11.78
C ARG A 83 2.22 -16.77 10.82
N THR A 84 2.01 -17.59 9.82
CA THR A 84 0.86 -17.49 8.92
C THR A 84 -0.31 -18.30 9.49
N LYS A 85 -1.52 -18.02 9.00
CA LYS A 85 -2.70 -18.80 9.41
C LYS A 85 -2.54 -20.27 9.04
N ASP A 86 -2.00 -20.53 7.85
CA ASP A 86 -1.80 -21.88 7.30
C ASP A 86 -0.77 -22.69 8.10
N GLU A 87 0.14 -22.04 8.85
CA GLU A 87 1.13 -22.71 9.69
C GLU A 87 0.63 -23.05 11.09
N VAL A 88 -0.47 -22.46 11.56
CA VAL A 88 -0.87 -22.56 12.99
C VAL A 88 -2.32 -22.93 13.20
N LEU A 89 -3.15 -22.98 12.16
CA LEU A 89 -4.59 -23.22 12.26
C LEU A 89 -4.97 -24.45 11.42
N ASP A 90 -4.66 -25.64 11.95
CA ASP A 90 -4.97 -26.93 11.32
C ASP A 90 -6.49 -27.16 11.16
N ASP A 91 -7.31 -26.47 11.98
CA ASP A 91 -8.78 -26.59 11.97
C ASP A 91 -9.47 -25.71 10.90
N LEU A 92 -8.74 -24.84 10.20
CA LEU A 92 -9.34 -24.02 9.15
C LEU A 92 -9.36 -24.77 7.81
N PRO A 93 -10.49 -24.73 7.10
CA PRO A 93 -10.52 -25.24 5.74
C PRO A 93 -9.64 -24.43 4.82
N ASP A 94 -9.20 -25.06 3.74
CA ASP A 94 -8.41 -24.42 2.71
C ASP A 94 -9.12 -23.18 2.15
N LYS A 95 -8.34 -22.12 1.91
CA LYS A 95 -8.85 -20.91 1.31
C LYS A 95 -9.18 -21.15 -0.17
N ILE A 96 -10.44 -21.13 -0.51
CA ILE A 96 -10.90 -21.16 -1.89
C ILE A 96 -10.95 -19.71 -2.42
N SER A 97 -10.25 -19.43 -3.51
CA SER A 97 -10.30 -18.14 -4.21
C SER A 97 -10.83 -18.35 -5.62
N TYR A 98 -11.83 -17.57 -5.98
CA TYR A 98 -12.35 -17.53 -7.35
C TYR A 98 -12.45 -16.06 -7.82
N GLU A 99 -12.32 -15.86 -9.11
CA GLU A 99 -12.47 -14.55 -9.73
C GLU A 99 -13.82 -14.50 -10.46
N GLN A 100 -14.65 -13.54 -10.09
CA GLN A 100 -15.89 -13.27 -10.78
C GLN A 100 -15.74 -12.04 -11.65
N MET A 101 -15.85 -12.23 -12.96
CA MET A 101 -15.88 -11.13 -13.92
C MET A 101 -17.25 -10.48 -13.90
N VAL A 102 -17.26 -9.16 -13.79
CA VAL A 102 -18.48 -8.34 -13.80
C VAL A 102 -18.32 -7.27 -14.88
N GLU A 103 -19.24 -7.25 -15.83
CA GLU A 103 -19.30 -6.23 -16.86
C GLU A 103 -20.03 -5.00 -16.33
N LEU A 104 -19.53 -3.81 -16.68
CA LEU A 104 -20.20 -2.56 -16.39
C LEU A 104 -21.47 -2.44 -17.26
N THR A 105 -22.53 -1.81 -16.73
CA THR A 105 -23.67 -1.47 -17.56
C THR A 105 -23.27 -0.49 -18.68
N PRO A 106 -24.03 -0.39 -19.77
CA PRO A 106 -23.70 0.56 -20.84
C PRO A 106 -23.56 2.00 -20.36
N GLU A 107 -24.36 2.43 -19.39
CA GLU A 107 -24.31 3.75 -18.80
C GLU A 107 -23.06 3.94 -17.94
N GLU A 108 -22.72 2.97 -17.09
CA GLU A 108 -21.48 2.98 -16.29
C GLU A 108 -20.24 3.01 -17.19
N LEU A 109 -20.23 2.19 -18.25
CA LEU A 109 -19.15 2.12 -19.23
C LEU A 109 -18.96 3.45 -19.95
N GLN A 110 -20.04 4.11 -20.37
CA GLN A 110 -19.98 5.40 -21.04
C GLN A 110 -19.32 6.47 -20.15
N ILE A 111 -19.70 6.53 -18.88
CA ILE A 111 -19.10 7.47 -17.90
C ILE A 111 -17.62 7.15 -17.69
N TYR A 112 -17.30 5.86 -17.53
CA TYR A 112 -15.92 5.40 -17.33
C TYR A 112 -15.02 5.76 -18.53
N GLU A 113 -15.45 5.46 -19.75
CA GLU A 113 -14.68 5.72 -20.98
C GLU A 113 -14.50 7.22 -21.25
N LYS A 114 -15.49 8.05 -20.92
CA LYS A 114 -15.36 9.50 -21.01
C LYS A 114 -14.22 10.01 -20.13
N ILE A 115 -14.19 9.63 -18.86
CA ILE A 115 -13.12 10.04 -17.92
C ILE A 115 -11.78 9.44 -18.32
N ARG A 116 -11.74 8.18 -18.72
CA ARG A 116 -10.54 7.52 -19.24
C ARG A 116 -9.94 8.29 -20.42
N SER A 117 -10.76 8.65 -21.40
CA SER A 117 -10.32 9.41 -22.57
C SER A 117 -9.76 10.78 -22.19
N ASP A 118 -10.42 11.49 -21.26
CA ASP A 118 -9.97 12.78 -20.76
C ASP A 118 -8.59 12.66 -20.05
N VAL A 119 -8.41 11.61 -19.25
CA VAL A 119 -7.14 11.30 -18.59
C VAL A 119 -6.05 11.01 -19.62
N GLU A 120 -6.31 10.16 -20.61
CA GLU A 120 -5.35 9.85 -21.66
C GLU A 120 -4.94 11.09 -22.46
N LEU A 121 -5.89 11.95 -22.82
CA LEU A 121 -5.61 13.19 -23.55
C LEU A 121 -4.75 14.16 -22.73
N LYS A 122 -5.02 14.31 -21.43
CA LYS A 122 -4.24 15.15 -20.53
C LYS A 122 -2.79 14.64 -20.41
N PHE A 123 -2.55 13.34 -20.42
CA PHE A 123 -1.21 12.76 -20.23
C PHE A 123 -0.42 12.51 -21.52
N LYS A 124 -1.08 12.32 -22.66
CA LYS A 124 -0.40 12.21 -23.97
C LYS A 124 0.28 13.50 -24.43
N LYS A 125 -0.15 14.67 -23.94
CA LYS A 125 0.38 15.99 -24.35
C LYS A 125 1.74 16.36 -23.72
N HIS A 126 2.29 15.58 -22.78
CA HIS A 126 3.47 15.97 -22.01
C HIS A 126 4.72 15.17 -22.39
N LYS A 127 5.37 15.55 -23.52
CA LYS A 127 6.60 14.90 -23.99
C LYS A 127 7.91 15.71 -23.83
N THR A 128 7.89 16.94 -23.30
CA THR A 128 9.09 17.80 -23.27
C THR A 128 9.76 17.93 -21.91
N ALA A 129 11.09 18.19 -21.90
CA ALA A 129 11.92 18.24 -20.68
C ALA A 129 11.56 19.39 -19.70
N ALA A 130 10.98 20.49 -20.17
CA ALA A 130 10.46 21.59 -19.34
C ALA A 130 9.23 21.14 -18.51
N GLU A 131 8.49 20.19 -19.03
CA GLU A 131 7.27 19.62 -18.41
C GLU A 131 7.58 18.66 -17.26
N ARG A 132 8.81 18.11 -17.19
CA ARG A 132 9.22 17.24 -16.05
C ARG A 132 9.31 17.99 -14.71
N LYS A 133 9.56 19.28 -14.71
CA LYS A 133 9.51 20.11 -13.49
C LYS A 133 8.06 20.39 -13.05
N LEU A 134 7.15 20.48 -14.02
CA LEU A 134 5.71 20.55 -13.80
C LEU A 134 5.13 19.18 -13.38
N ALA A 135 5.82 18.11 -13.70
CA ALA A 135 5.45 16.71 -13.42
C ALA A 135 5.21 16.40 -11.93
N LYS A 136 5.84 17.12 -11.00
CA LYS A 136 5.52 16.97 -9.56
C LYS A 136 4.09 17.41 -9.20
N LYS A 137 3.58 18.44 -9.85
CA LYS A 137 2.18 18.90 -9.72
C LYS A 137 1.24 18.00 -10.53
N LEU A 138 1.69 17.49 -11.67
CA LEU A 138 0.96 16.58 -12.54
C LEU A 138 0.80 15.18 -11.93
N ASN A 139 1.78 14.69 -11.17
CA ASN A 139 1.66 13.40 -10.47
C ASN A 139 0.50 13.39 -9.47
N VAL A 140 0.24 14.48 -8.74
CA VAL A 140 -0.90 14.57 -7.83
C VAL A 140 -2.21 14.49 -8.60
N ASN A 141 -2.33 15.20 -9.72
CA ASN A 141 -3.53 15.15 -10.57
C ASN A 141 -3.73 13.78 -11.23
N PHE A 142 -2.64 13.10 -11.62
CA PHE A 142 -2.71 11.74 -12.17
C PHE A 142 -3.27 10.74 -11.16
N PHE A 143 -2.76 10.74 -9.92
CA PHE A 143 -3.26 9.86 -8.88
C PHE A 143 -4.72 10.17 -8.51
N GLN A 144 -5.13 11.43 -8.54
CA GLN A 144 -6.52 11.80 -8.32
C GLN A 144 -7.44 11.23 -9.42
N GLU A 145 -7.05 11.36 -10.68
CA GLU A 145 -7.83 10.83 -11.80
C GLU A 145 -7.86 9.29 -11.81
N LEU A 146 -6.73 8.64 -11.52
CA LEU A 146 -6.73 7.17 -11.32
C LEU A 146 -7.64 6.74 -10.17
N THR A 147 -7.67 7.51 -9.09
CA THR A 147 -8.56 7.23 -7.97
C THR A 147 -10.02 7.35 -8.39
N LYS A 148 -10.39 8.37 -9.17
CA LYS A 148 -11.74 8.49 -9.73
C LYS A 148 -12.11 7.28 -10.61
N LEU A 149 -11.22 6.86 -11.52
CA LEU A 149 -11.45 5.67 -12.34
C LEU A 149 -11.66 4.41 -11.51
N ARG A 150 -10.88 4.24 -10.43
CA ARG A 150 -11.06 3.12 -9.50
C ARG A 150 -12.38 3.19 -8.73
N LEU A 151 -12.80 4.37 -8.32
CA LEU A 151 -14.08 4.58 -7.65
C LEU A 151 -15.24 4.29 -8.61
N LEU A 152 -15.19 4.80 -9.85
CA LEU A 152 -16.18 4.52 -10.89
C LEU A 152 -16.30 3.03 -11.21
N ALA A 153 -15.16 2.33 -11.29
CA ALA A 153 -15.15 0.89 -11.50
C ALA A 153 -15.75 0.08 -10.33
N ASN A 154 -15.95 0.69 -9.16
CA ASN A 154 -16.66 0.09 -8.04
C ASN A 154 -18.14 0.50 -8.01
N SER A 155 -18.42 1.80 -8.12
CA SER A 155 -19.76 2.36 -8.25
C SER A 155 -19.68 3.80 -8.73
N VAL A 156 -20.55 4.16 -9.67
CA VAL A 156 -20.66 5.53 -10.19
C VAL A 156 -21.04 6.52 -9.09
N SER A 157 -21.87 6.11 -8.13
CA SER A 157 -22.30 6.96 -7.00
C SER A 157 -21.17 7.43 -6.09
N LEU A 158 -20.01 6.75 -6.09
CA LEU A 158 -18.81 7.18 -5.34
C LEU A 158 -18.16 8.45 -5.92
N VAL A 159 -18.45 8.78 -7.18
CA VAL A 159 -17.94 9.98 -7.85
C VAL A 159 -19.08 10.97 -8.13
N TYR A 160 -20.25 10.46 -8.43
CA TYR A 160 -21.46 11.21 -8.73
C TYR A 160 -22.57 10.83 -7.74
N PRO A 161 -22.70 11.54 -6.59
CA PRO A 161 -23.67 11.21 -5.54
C PRO A 161 -25.13 11.23 -6.01
N GLU A 162 -25.42 11.96 -7.08
CA GLU A 162 -26.75 12.02 -7.72
C GLU A 162 -27.14 10.75 -8.51
N TRP A 163 -26.18 9.84 -8.70
CA TRP A 163 -26.43 8.58 -9.40
C TRP A 163 -27.27 7.64 -8.53
N GLN A 164 -28.47 7.30 -9.01
CA GLN A 164 -29.46 6.51 -8.28
C GLN A 164 -29.48 5.02 -8.67
N ALA A 165 -28.92 4.67 -9.82
CA ALA A 165 -28.92 3.29 -10.28
C ALA A 165 -27.93 2.43 -9.46
N GLU A 166 -28.32 1.18 -9.21
CA GLU A 166 -27.42 0.21 -8.57
C GLU A 166 -26.24 -0.10 -9.49
N SER A 167 -25.04 -0.16 -8.94
CA SER A 167 -23.86 -0.49 -9.73
C SER A 167 -23.75 -1.99 -9.98
N SER A 168 -23.25 -2.36 -11.16
CA SER A 168 -23.07 -3.74 -11.60
C SER A 168 -22.27 -4.59 -10.59
N LYS A 169 -21.21 -4.04 -9.99
CA LYS A 169 -20.42 -4.75 -8.98
C LYS A 169 -21.15 -4.96 -7.66
N ILE A 170 -21.96 -4.00 -7.22
CA ILE A 170 -22.74 -4.14 -5.99
C ILE A 170 -23.85 -5.18 -6.20
N ALA A 171 -24.51 -5.18 -7.36
CA ALA A 171 -25.47 -6.19 -7.71
C ALA A 171 -24.86 -7.60 -7.70
N ALA A 172 -23.72 -7.79 -8.36
CA ALA A 172 -23.01 -9.06 -8.38
C ALA A 172 -22.54 -9.50 -6.97
N LEU A 173 -22.05 -8.57 -6.14
CA LEU A 173 -21.68 -8.87 -4.75
C LEU A 173 -22.89 -9.31 -3.93
N ARG A 174 -24.03 -8.64 -4.08
CA ARG A 174 -25.27 -9.01 -3.40
C ARG A 174 -25.70 -10.43 -3.78
N ASP A 175 -25.63 -10.78 -5.06
CA ASP A 175 -25.99 -12.12 -5.52
C ASP A 175 -25.09 -13.20 -4.91
N VAL A 176 -23.79 -12.96 -4.83
CA VAL A 176 -22.82 -13.89 -4.16
C VAL A 176 -23.09 -14.02 -2.66
N VAL A 177 -23.50 -12.95 -1.98
CA VAL A 177 -23.75 -13.00 -0.52
C VAL A 177 -25.11 -13.64 -0.22
N SER A 178 -26.04 -13.59 -1.17
CA SER A 178 -27.40 -14.15 -1.02
C SER A 178 -27.51 -15.63 -1.43
N SER A 179 -26.49 -16.15 -2.11
CA SER A 179 -26.37 -17.57 -2.51
C SER A 179 -25.73 -18.41 -1.40
#